data_6590704a85d6e95201ddc8609d7a67bc
#
_entry.id   6590704a85d6e95201ddc8609d7a67bc
#
_cell.length_a   1.000
_cell.length_b   1.000
_cell.length_c   1.000
_cell.angle_alpha   90.00
_cell.angle_beta   90.00
_cell.angle_gamma   90.00
#
_symmetry.space_group_name_H-M   'P 1'
#
loop_
_entity.id
_entity.type
_entity.pdbx_description
1 polymer ?
#
loop_
_entity_poly.entity_id
_entity_poly.type
_entity_poly.pdbx_seq_one_letter_code
_entity_poly.pdbx_strand_id
1 'polypeptide(L)'
;MPAYRSRTTTHGRNMAGARGLWRATGMKDSDFGKPIIAISNSFTQFVPGHVHLKDLGQLVAREIEAAGGVAKEFNTIAVDDGIAMGHDGMLYSLPSRELIADSVEYMVNAHCADALVCISNCDKITPGMLMAALRINIPVVFVSGGPMEAGKVVIKGKKRALDLVDAMVVAADESYSDEEVAAVERSACPTCGSCSGMFTANSMNCLTEALGLSLPGNGSTLATHADREKLFREAGHLIVDLAKRWYEQDDVTATPRGIATMGAFENAMSLDIAMGGSTNTVLHLLAAAHEAGVDFTMADIDRLSRRVPCLCKVAPAKADVHMEDVHRAGGIMSILGELERGGLIDASLPTVHAPTLGDALARWDIGRTNSEEVRDFFRAAPGGVPTQTAFSQAERWEDLDTDRQNGVIRSTEHPFSKDGGLAVLFGNLAPEGCIVKTAGVDDSILTFRGRARVYESQDAAVAGILGNQVEAGDVVVIRYEGPKGGPGMQEMLYPTSYLKSKGLGAACALITDGRFSGGTSGLSIGHVSPEAAEGGLIALVETGDPILIDIPNRGIRLDLDDAVLAERRAAMEARGAKAWKPFGRKRNVSPALRAYAALTTNAARGAVRDVSQVEG
;
A
#
# COMPACT_ATOMS: atom_id res chain seq x y z
N MET A 1 -20.93 6.88 -27.63
CA MET A 1 -19.97 7.93 -27.21
C MET A 1 -20.64 8.77 -26.13
N PRO A 2 -20.15 8.73 -24.90
CA PRO A 2 -20.62 9.58 -23.83
C PRO A 2 -20.29 11.05 -24.13
N ALA A 3 -21.11 11.98 -23.66
CA ALA A 3 -20.78 13.40 -23.76
C ALA A 3 -19.82 13.78 -22.63
N TYR A 4 -18.93 14.76 -22.83
CA TYR A 4 -18.14 15.35 -21.77
C TYR A 4 -19.04 15.76 -20.59
N ARG A 5 -18.70 15.32 -19.37
CA ARG A 5 -19.46 15.63 -18.13
C ARG A 5 -19.50 17.13 -17.85
N SER A 6 -18.40 17.81 -18.15
CA SER A 6 -18.24 19.26 -18.00
C SER A 6 -19.25 20.09 -18.80
N ARG A 7 -19.88 19.53 -19.83
CA ARG A 7 -20.96 20.18 -20.55
C ARG A 7 -22.13 20.57 -19.63
N THR A 8 -22.34 19.83 -18.53
CA THR A 8 -23.37 20.16 -17.54
C THR A 8 -23.20 21.56 -16.98
N THR A 9 -21.97 22.03 -16.78
CA THR A 9 -21.66 23.35 -16.19
C THR A 9 -21.20 24.39 -17.22
N THR A 10 -20.82 23.93 -18.43
CA THR A 10 -20.22 24.82 -19.45
C THR A 10 -21.16 25.15 -20.59
N HIS A 11 -22.27 24.42 -20.79
CA HIS A 11 -23.16 24.60 -21.94
C HIS A 11 -24.58 25.03 -21.52
N GLY A 12 -25.29 25.64 -22.46
CA GLY A 12 -26.67 26.09 -22.29
C GLY A 12 -26.81 27.48 -21.62
N ARG A 13 -27.87 28.18 -21.94
CA ARG A 13 -28.12 29.56 -21.48
C ARG A 13 -28.30 29.62 -19.96
N ASN A 14 -28.93 28.63 -19.36
CA ASN A 14 -29.17 28.49 -17.92
C ASN A 14 -27.88 28.32 -17.10
N MET A 15 -26.78 27.90 -17.75
CA MET A 15 -25.47 27.74 -17.09
C MET A 15 -24.59 28.99 -17.17
N ALA A 16 -25.15 30.15 -17.50
CA ALA A 16 -24.40 31.42 -17.56
C ALA A 16 -23.73 31.76 -16.22
N GLY A 17 -24.39 31.48 -15.07
CA GLY A 17 -23.83 31.67 -13.75
C GLY A 17 -22.60 30.78 -13.50
N ALA A 18 -22.70 29.49 -13.81
CA ALA A 18 -21.58 28.55 -13.68
C ALA A 18 -20.40 28.97 -14.57
N ARG A 19 -20.64 29.35 -15.83
CA ARG A 19 -19.58 29.86 -16.71
C ARG A 19 -18.95 31.15 -16.19
N GLY A 20 -19.74 32.03 -15.57
CA GLY A 20 -19.20 33.23 -14.90
C GLY A 20 -18.19 32.88 -13.81
N LEU A 21 -18.52 31.85 -13.00
CA LEU A 21 -17.61 31.35 -11.96
C LEU A 21 -16.37 30.65 -12.58
N TRP A 22 -16.54 29.85 -13.62
CA TRP A 22 -15.41 29.25 -14.33
C TRP A 22 -14.45 30.32 -14.88
N ARG A 23 -14.98 31.44 -15.41
CA ARG A 23 -14.16 32.58 -15.85
C ARG A 23 -13.39 33.21 -14.68
N ALA A 24 -14.02 33.34 -13.52
CA ALA A 24 -13.37 33.84 -12.31
C ALA A 24 -12.22 32.93 -11.82
N THR A 25 -12.23 31.64 -12.21
CA THR A 25 -11.10 30.70 -11.99
C THR A 25 -10.08 30.71 -13.13
N GLY A 26 -10.14 31.65 -14.08
CA GLY A 26 -9.18 31.84 -15.16
C GLY A 26 -9.53 31.20 -16.51
N MET A 27 -10.70 30.52 -16.67
CA MET A 27 -11.11 29.99 -17.96
C MET A 27 -11.42 31.08 -18.98
N LYS A 28 -10.94 30.93 -20.20
CA LYS A 28 -11.16 31.82 -21.35
C LYS A 28 -12.26 31.28 -22.26
N ASP A 29 -12.73 32.10 -23.20
CA ASP A 29 -13.72 31.66 -24.18
C ASP A 29 -13.29 30.44 -24.98
N SER A 30 -12.01 30.34 -25.31
CA SER A 30 -11.41 29.22 -26.04
C SER A 30 -11.32 27.90 -25.25
N ASP A 31 -11.61 27.93 -23.95
CA ASP A 31 -11.50 26.75 -23.07
C ASP A 31 -12.86 26.03 -22.95
N PHE A 32 -13.95 26.73 -23.18
CA PHE A 32 -15.27 26.09 -23.16
C PHE A 32 -15.43 25.12 -24.33
N GLY A 33 -15.69 23.86 -24.00
CA GLY A 33 -15.77 22.76 -24.96
C GLY A 33 -14.58 21.79 -24.93
N LYS A 34 -13.46 22.19 -24.29
CA LYS A 34 -12.35 21.28 -24.00
C LYS A 34 -12.70 20.41 -22.78
N PRO A 35 -12.08 19.21 -22.63
CA PRO A 35 -12.23 18.42 -21.43
C PRO A 35 -11.65 19.15 -20.20
N ILE A 36 -12.39 19.14 -19.10
CA ILE A 36 -11.92 19.65 -17.80
C ILE A 36 -11.29 18.48 -17.03
N ILE A 37 -9.98 18.56 -16.81
CA ILE A 37 -9.19 17.53 -16.16
C ILE A 37 -8.95 17.96 -14.70
N ALA A 38 -9.45 17.17 -13.76
CA ALA A 38 -9.16 17.35 -12.35
C ALA A 38 -7.76 16.81 -12.02
N ILE A 39 -7.00 17.52 -11.20
CA ILE A 39 -5.74 17.07 -10.63
C ILE A 39 -5.95 16.95 -9.11
N SER A 40 -6.02 15.73 -8.61
CA SER A 40 -6.05 15.47 -7.17
C SER A 40 -4.61 15.39 -6.66
N ASN A 41 -4.14 16.43 -6.01
CA ASN A 41 -2.83 16.48 -5.37
C ASN A 41 -2.96 16.17 -3.87
N SER A 42 -1.94 15.58 -3.28
CA SER A 42 -1.89 15.23 -1.86
C SER A 42 -0.74 15.93 -1.12
N PHE A 43 -0.30 17.08 -1.62
CA PHE A 43 0.73 17.88 -0.95
C PHE A 43 0.38 18.17 0.51
N THR A 44 1.37 17.98 1.39
CA THR A 44 1.35 18.43 2.79
C THR A 44 2.78 18.56 3.31
N GLN A 45 2.98 19.39 4.32
CA GLN A 45 4.26 19.50 5.03
C GLN A 45 4.44 18.46 6.15
N PHE A 46 3.39 17.69 6.45
CA PHE A 46 3.42 16.67 7.52
C PHE A 46 3.99 15.32 7.07
N VAL A 47 4.16 15.08 5.76
CA VAL A 47 4.50 13.76 5.23
C VAL A 47 5.74 13.86 4.35
N PRO A 48 6.88 13.20 4.68
CA PRO A 48 8.10 13.24 3.87
C PRO A 48 7.89 12.86 2.40
N GLY A 49 6.99 11.90 2.16
CA GLY A 49 6.59 11.49 0.82
C GLY A 49 5.79 12.53 0.02
N HIS A 50 5.35 13.62 0.65
CA HIS A 50 4.44 14.60 0.04
C HIS A 50 4.95 16.05 0.07
N VAL A 51 6.00 16.36 0.83
CA VAL A 51 6.54 17.74 0.95
C VAL A 51 6.96 18.34 -0.39
N HIS A 52 7.40 17.52 -1.33
CA HIS A 52 7.87 17.92 -2.66
C HIS A 52 6.75 18.01 -3.71
N LEU A 53 5.51 17.59 -3.39
CA LEU A 53 4.40 17.57 -4.36
C LEU A 53 3.79 18.93 -4.63
N LYS A 54 4.14 19.98 -3.86
CA LYS A 54 3.51 21.30 -3.87
C LYS A 54 3.30 21.87 -5.27
N ASP A 55 4.35 21.86 -6.08
CA ASP A 55 4.34 22.50 -7.40
C ASP A 55 4.15 21.49 -8.56
N LEU A 56 4.08 20.21 -8.24
CA LEU A 56 3.97 19.14 -9.25
C LEU A 56 2.58 19.09 -9.90
N GLY A 57 1.53 19.48 -9.18
CA GLY A 57 0.21 19.66 -9.79
C GLY A 57 0.20 20.74 -10.86
N GLN A 58 0.94 21.84 -10.64
CA GLN A 58 1.08 22.89 -11.64
C GLN A 58 1.98 22.49 -12.83
N LEU A 59 2.95 21.59 -12.62
CA LEU A 59 3.69 20.98 -13.72
C LEU A 59 2.75 20.18 -14.63
N VAL A 60 1.95 19.27 -14.04
CA VAL A 60 0.94 18.48 -14.77
C VAL A 60 -0.10 19.38 -15.45
N ALA A 61 -0.54 20.44 -14.76
CA ALA A 61 -1.51 21.40 -15.32
C ALA A 61 -1.02 22.03 -16.64
N ARG A 62 0.25 22.46 -16.68
CA ARG A 62 0.85 23.03 -17.91
C ARG A 62 0.86 22.00 -19.06
N GLU A 63 1.14 20.75 -18.78
CA GLU A 63 1.18 19.70 -19.80
C GLU A 63 -0.23 19.32 -20.29
N ILE A 64 -1.24 19.32 -19.40
CA ILE A 64 -2.66 19.16 -19.76
C ILE A 64 -3.10 20.29 -20.69
N GLU A 65 -2.76 21.55 -20.37
CA GLU A 65 -3.10 22.71 -21.18
C GLU A 65 -2.41 22.65 -22.55
N ALA A 66 -1.13 22.25 -22.58
CA ALA A 66 -0.38 22.05 -23.84
C ALA A 66 -1.00 20.95 -24.72
N ALA A 67 -1.57 19.90 -24.12
CA ALA A 67 -2.27 18.83 -24.83
C ALA A 67 -3.71 19.19 -25.26
N GLY A 68 -4.20 20.37 -24.85
CA GLY A 68 -5.52 20.90 -25.24
C GLY A 68 -6.66 20.63 -24.26
N GLY A 69 -6.35 20.23 -23.02
CA GLY A 69 -7.30 20.15 -21.90
C GLY A 69 -7.40 21.46 -21.11
N VAL A 70 -8.25 21.45 -20.07
CA VAL A 70 -8.35 22.50 -19.04
C VAL A 70 -8.04 21.88 -17.71
N ALA A 71 -6.95 22.25 -17.06
CA ALA A 71 -6.54 21.71 -15.78
C ALA A 71 -7.21 22.44 -14.61
N LYS A 72 -7.66 21.68 -13.61
CA LYS A 72 -8.17 22.20 -12.33
C LYS A 72 -7.62 21.36 -11.18
N GLU A 73 -6.71 21.94 -10.42
CA GLU A 73 -6.07 21.28 -9.26
C GLU A 73 -6.87 21.50 -7.98
N PHE A 74 -6.92 20.48 -7.14
CA PHE A 74 -7.36 20.52 -5.76
C PHE A 74 -6.51 19.60 -4.89
N ASN A 75 -6.52 19.81 -3.58
CA ASN A 75 -5.79 18.96 -2.64
C ASN A 75 -6.74 18.09 -1.83
N THR A 76 -6.29 16.85 -1.56
CA THR A 76 -6.82 16.02 -0.48
C THR A 76 -5.81 15.97 0.68
N ILE A 77 -6.24 15.37 1.82
CA ILE A 77 -5.37 15.19 2.99
C ILE A 77 -4.37 14.05 2.76
N ALA A 78 -3.30 14.07 3.55
CA ALA A 78 -2.40 12.93 3.72
C ALA A 78 -2.01 12.80 5.20
N VAL A 79 -2.08 11.58 5.74
CA VAL A 79 -1.62 11.22 7.08
C VAL A 79 -0.36 10.41 6.95
N ASP A 80 0.67 10.72 7.75
CA ASP A 80 1.93 9.97 7.78
C ASP A 80 1.83 8.81 8.75
N ASP A 81 1.92 7.59 8.24
CA ASP A 81 1.85 6.37 9.05
C ASP A 81 3.10 6.23 9.95
N GLY A 82 4.27 6.64 9.48
CA GLY A 82 5.52 6.57 10.25
C GLY A 82 5.52 7.50 11.47
N ILE A 83 5.10 8.77 11.28
CA ILE A 83 4.99 9.75 12.37
C ILE A 83 3.86 9.37 13.34
N ALA A 84 2.76 8.79 12.83
CA ALA A 84 1.63 8.34 13.64
C ALA A 84 1.89 6.99 14.36
N MET A 85 2.96 6.29 14.02
CA MET A 85 3.26 4.94 14.54
C MET A 85 3.49 4.94 16.05
N GLY A 86 2.87 3.99 16.76
CA GLY A 86 3.11 3.76 18.18
C GLY A 86 2.30 4.65 19.15
N HIS A 87 1.36 5.42 18.65
CA HIS A 87 0.44 6.22 19.48
C HIS A 87 -0.96 6.34 18.83
N ASP A 88 -1.93 6.93 19.55
CA ASP A 88 -3.33 7.03 19.11
C ASP A 88 -3.54 7.76 17.75
N GLY A 89 -2.55 8.51 17.27
CA GLY A 89 -2.56 9.11 15.93
C GLY A 89 -2.71 8.07 14.82
N MET A 90 -2.19 6.85 15.03
CA MET A 90 -2.26 5.77 14.05
C MET A 90 -3.69 5.26 13.79
N LEU A 91 -4.63 5.51 14.70
CA LEU A 91 -6.05 5.20 14.51
C LEU A 91 -6.69 5.98 13.35
N TYR A 92 -6.13 7.14 12.99
CA TYR A 92 -6.63 7.98 11.89
C TYR A 92 -6.08 7.58 10.51
N SER A 93 -5.03 6.76 10.46
CA SER A 93 -4.37 6.37 9.22
C SER A 93 -5.35 5.66 8.26
N LEU A 94 -5.83 4.46 8.59
CA LEU A 94 -6.73 3.73 7.70
C LEU A 94 -8.05 4.44 7.41
N PRO A 95 -8.73 5.07 8.37
CA PRO A 95 -9.94 5.85 8.09
C PRO A 95 -9.72 7.02 7.12
N SER A 96 -8.50 7.59 7.06
CA SER A 96 -8.18 8.64 6.10
C SER A 96 -8.31 8.19 4.64
N ARG A 97 -8.10 6.89 4.34
CA ARG A 97 -8.31 6.28 3.02
C ARG A 97 -9.73 6.54 2.50
N GLU A 98 -10.74 6.29 3.35
CA GLU A 98 -12.15 6.52 3.01
C GLU A 98 -12.44 8.01 2.80
N LEU A 99 -11.89 8.87 3.67
CA LEU A 99 -12.06 10.30 3.57
C LEU A 99 -11.39 10.88 2.32
N ILE A 100 -10.24 10.36 1.93
CA ILE A 100 -9.56 10.71 0.68
C ILE A 100 -10.43 10.32 -0.51
N ALA A 101 -10.96 9.09 -0.54
CA ALA A 101 -11.84 8.62 -1.59
C ALA A 101 -13.08 9.53 -1.73
N ASP A 102 -13.73 9.87 -0.62
CA ASP A 102 -14.88 10.79 -0.61
C ASP A 102 -14.49 12.19 -1.12
N SER A 103 -13.38 12.75 -0.63
CA SER A 103 -12.98 14.11 -1.01
C SER A 103 -12.74 14.24 -2.52
N VAL A 104 -12.13 13.22 -3.14
CA VAL A 104 -11.93 13.18 -4.59
C VAL A 104 -13.26 13.03 -5.32
N GLU A 105 -14.13 12.14 -4.86
CA GLU A 105 -15.47 11.95 -5.43
C GLU A 105 -16.29 13.24 -5.37
N TYR A 106 -16.32 13.92 -4.22
CA TYR A 106 -17.04 15.21 -4.05
C TYR A 106 -16.55 16.26 -5.06
N MET A 107 -15.24 16.45 -5.15
CA MET A 107 -14.68 17.46 -6.05
C MET A 107 -14.97 17.16 -7.52
N VAL A 108 -14.74 15.92 -7.94
CA VAL A 108 -14.91 15.50 -9.33
C VAL A 108 -16.40 15.52 -9.75
N ASN A 109 -17.29 15.01 -8.90
CA ASN A 109 -18.72 14.93 -9.22
C ASN A 109 -19.40 16.28 -9.14
N ALA A 110 -19.14 17.08 -8.10
CA ALA A 110 -19.75 18.40 -7.94
C ALA A 110 -19.38 19.36 -9.09
N HIS A 111 -18.16 19.27 -9.61
CA HIS A 111 -17.67 20.14 -10.68
C HIS A 111 -17.74 19.49 -12.06
N CYS A 112 -18.24 18.26 -12.17
CA CYS A 112 -18.41 17.50 -13.41
C CYS A 112 -17.10 17.42 -14.23
N ALA A 113 -15.96 17.12 -13.59
CA ALA A 113 -14.71 16.92 -14.30
C ALA A 113 -14.80 15.70 -15.24
N ASP A 114 -14.08 15.76 -16.36
CA ASP A 114 -14.13 14.74 -17.42
C ASP A 114 -13.09 13.63 -17.21
N ALA A 115 -11.96 13.95 -16.59
CA ALA A 115 -10.89 13.01 -16.30
C ALA A 115 -10.11 13.45 -15.07
N LEU A 116 -9.24 12.56 -14.55
CA LEU A 116 -8.57 12.73 -13.27
C LEU A 116 -7.09 12.34 -13.36
N VAL A 117 -6.19 13.20 -12.89
CA VAL A 117 -4.81 12.83 -12.54
C VAL A 117 -4.70 12.72 -11.02
N CYS A 118 -4.17 11.59 -10.54
CA CYS A 118 -3.93 11.33 -9.13
C CYS A 118 -2.44 11.48 -8.81
N ILE A 119 -2.07 12.51 -8.04
CA ILE A 119 -0.73 12.73 -7.52
C ILE A 119 -0.71 12.27 -6.07
N SER A 120 -0.28 11.04 -5.84
CA SER A 120 -0.22 10.37 -4.55
C SER A 120 1.19 9.93 -4.22
N ASN A 121 1.45 9.40 -3.04
CA ASN A 121 2.73 8.74 -2.75
C ASN A 121 2.68 7.77 -1.57
N CYS A 122 2.04 8.13 -0.44
CA CYS A 122 2.09 7.34 0.79
C CYS A 122 0.89 6.40 0.97
N ASP A 123 0.94 5.63 2.04
CA ASP A 123 0.24 4.40 2.38
C ASP A 123 -1.26 4.39 2.12
N LYS A 124 -1.98 5.41 2.56
CA LYS A 124 -3.46 5.47 2.48
C LYS A 124 -3.95 6.36 1.37
N ILE A 125 -3.05 7.20 0.84
CA ILE A 125 -3.39 8.21 -0.17
C ILE A 125 -3.57 7.53 -1.52
N THR A 126 -2.60 6.71 -1.94
CA THR A 126 -2.67 5.97 -3.20
C THR A 126 -3.91 5.06 -3.24
N PRO A 127 -4.20 4.20 -2.24
CA PRO A 127 -5.42 3.40 -2.27
C PRO A 127 -6.70 4.23 -2.12
N GLY A 128 -6.71 5.33 -1.37
CA GLY A 128 -7.88 6.21 -1.28
C GLY A 128 -8.23 6.86 -2.62
N MET A 129 -7.24 7.36 -3.35
CA MET A 129 -7.44 7.89 -4.70
C MET A 129 -7.83 6.78 -5.70
N LEU A 130 -7.29 5.55 -5.54
CA LEU A 130 -7.66 4.40 -6.38
C LEU A 130 -9.13 4.01 -6.18
N MET A 131 -9.60 3.96 -4.93
CA MET A 131 -11.02 3.73 -4.62
C MET A 131 -11.90 4.79 -5.29
N ALA A 132 -11.55 6.08 -5.16
CA ALA A 132 -12.28 7.16 -5.82
C ALA A 132 -12.31 7.01 -7.34
N ALA A 133 -11.17 6.74 -7.96
CA ALA A 133 -11.06 6.56 -9.41
C ALA A 133 -11.97 5.42 -9.92
N LEU A 134 -11.96 4.28 -9.22
CA LEU A 134 -12.79 3.12 -9.54
C LEU A 134 -14.28 3.39 -9.29
N ARG A 135 -14.63 4.13 -8.24
CA ARG A 135 -16.00 4.53 -7.90
C ARG A 135 -16.58 5.46 -8.96
N ILE A 136 -15.84 6.50 -9.35
CA ILE A 136 -16.27 7.53 -10.31
C ILE A 136 -16.24 7.01 -11.75
N ASN A 137 -15.28 6.19 -12.10
CA ASN A 137 -15.08 5.54 -13.40
C ASN A 137 -15.00 6.51 -14.60
N ILE A 138 -14.20 7.55 -14.48
CA ILE A 138 -13.77 8.42 -15.59
C ILE A 138 -12.30 8.15 -15.92
N PRO A 139 -11.77 8.55 -17.09
CA PRO A 139 -10.35 8.36 -17.39
C PRO A 139 -9.44 8.86 -16.29
N VAL A 140 -8.43 8.05 -15.92
CA VAL A 140 -7.50 8.35 -14.82
C VAL A 140 -6.07 7.96 -15.17
N VAL A 141 -5.12 8.75 -14.66
CA VAL A 141 -3.69 8.40 -14.63
C VAL A 141 -3.16 8.64 -13.23
N PHE A 142 -2.43 7.66 -12.68
CA PHE A 142 -1.68 7.81 -11.44
C PHE A 142 -0.24 8.21 -11.74
N VAL A 143 0.26 9.20 -11.03
CA VAL A 143 1.67 9.56 -11.00
C VAL A 143 2.08 9.83 -9.55
N SER A 144 2.92 8.96 -9.00
CA SER A 144 3.34 9.06 -7.60
C SER A 144 4.55 9.97 -7.42
N GLY A 145 4.72 10.48 -6.19
CA GLY A 145 5.88 11.30 -5.82
C GLY A 145 7.21 10.55 -5.86
N GLY A 146 7.19 9.22 -5.80
CA GLY A 146 8.36 8.34 -5.85
C GLY A 146 8.98 8.00 -4.49
N PRO A 147 9.78 6.92 -4.42
CA PRO A 147 10.50 6.52 -3.23
C PRO A 147 11.65 7.48 -2.90
N MET A 148 11.98 7.60 -1.61
CA MET A 148 13.21 8.27 -1.16
C MET A 148 14.44 7.39 -1.40
N GLU A 149 15.62 8.01 -1.35
CA GLU A 149 16.89 7.30 -1.34
C GLU A 149 17.07 6.54 -0.02
N ALA A 150 17.79 5.42 -0.06
CA ALA A 150 18.19 4.71 1.15
C ALA A 150 19.14 5.55 2.01
N GLY A 151 18.93 5.57 3.32
CA GLY A 151 19.85 6.20 4.27
C GLY A 151 21.21 5.50 4.27
N LYS A 152 22.28 6.25 4.58
CA LYS A 152 23.64 5.68 4.67
C LYS A 152 24.35 6.25 5.89
N VAL A 153 24.89 5.35 6.73
CA VAL A 153 25.62 5.74 7.93
C VAL A 153 26.83 4.82 8.16
N VAL A 154 27.84 5.33 8.86
CA VAL A 154 28.95 4.50 9.36
C VAL A 154 28.79 4.35 10.86
N ILE A 155 28.51 3.13 11.33
CA ILE A 155 28.35 2.79 12.76
C ILE A 155 29.28 1.63 13.11
N LYS A 156 29.99 1.77 14.23
CA LYS A 156 30.97 0.76 14.69
C LYS A 156 31.96 0.36 13.58
N GLY A 157 32.37 1.38 12.74
CA GLY A 157 33.31 1.20 11.63
C GLY A 157 32.73 0.50 10.38
N LYS A 158 31.41 0.22 10.33
CA LYS A 158 30.76 -0.41 9.18
C LYS A 158 29.79 0.55 8.51
N LYS A 159 29.90 0.64 7.18
CA LYS A 159 28.90 1.34 6.36
C LYS A 159 27.63 0.50 6.26
N ARG A 160 26.48 1.10 6.54
CA ARG A 160 25.15 0.47 6.47
C ARG A 160 24.22 1.32 5.61
N ALA A 161 23.39 0.65 4.81
CA ALA A 161 22.17 1.24 4.29
C ALA A 161 21.12 1.20 5.41
N LEU A 162 20.21 2.18 5.43
CA LEU A 162 19.22 2.35 6.49
C LEU A 162 17.86 2.71 5.92
N ASP A 163 16.85 2.39 6.70
CA ASP A 163 15.50 2.89 6.54
C ASP A 163 14.89 3.31 7.90
N LEU A 164 13.61 3.69 7.91
CA LEU A 164 12.87 4.07 9.13
C LEU A 164 12.91 2.97 10.21
N VAL A 165 12.81 1.70 9.81
CA VAL A 165 12.77 0.57 10.75
C VAL A 165 14.08 0.41 11.49
N ASP A 166 15.21 0.64 10.81
CA ASP A 166 16.54 0.61 11.44
C ASP A 166 16.65 1.63 12.57
N ALA A 167 16.11 2.85 12.38
CA ALA A 167 16.09 3.87 13.42
C ALA A 167 15.30 3.40 14.66
N MET A 168 14.15 2.75 14.45
CA MET A 168 13.32 2.23 15.55
C MET A 168 13.98 1.06 16.28
N VAL A 169 14.62 0.14 15.55
CA VAL A 169 15.32 -1.02 16.13
C VAL A 169 16.53 -0.59 16.92
N VAL A 170 17.35 0.32 16.35
CA VAL A 170 18.56 0.84 17.02
C VAL A 170 18.20 1.62 18.29
N ALA A 171 17.13 2.44 18.25
CA ALA A 171 16.65 3.18 19.42
C ALA A 171 16.15 2.28 20.57
N ALA A 172 15.73 1.05 20.27
CA ALA A 172 15.25 0.07 21.24
C ALA A 172 16.38 -0.86 21.78
N ASP A 173 17.58 -0.80 21.22
CA ASP A 173 18.71 -1.66 21.56
C ASP A 173 19.71 -0.90 22.46
N GLU A 174 19.73 -1.25 23.74
CA GLU A 174 20.61 -0.64 24.77
C GLU A 174 22.12 -0.81 24.48
N SER A 175 22.52 -1.61 23.49
CA SER A 175 23.93 -1.75 23.07
C SER A 175 24.45 -0.59 22.21
N TYR A 176 23.56 0.32 21.79
CA TYR A 176 23.91 1.56 21.06
C TYR A 176 23.94 2.76 22.01
N SER A 177 24.91 3.64 21.82
CA SER A 177 24.95 4.92 22.55
C SER A 177 23.95 5.93 21.96
N ASP A 178 23.61 6.97 22.75
CA ASP A 178 22.72 8.05 22.29
C ASP A 178 23.27 8.75 21.05
N GLU A 179 24.61 8.87 20.90
CA GLU A 179 25.26 9.44 19.72
C GLU A 179 25.08 8.54 18.48
N GLU A 180 25.16 7.21 18.66
CA GLU A 180 24.93 6.25 17.57
C GLU A 180 23.46 6.27 17.14
N VAL A 181 22.52 6.30 18.08
CA VAL A 181 21.08 6.45 17.80
C VAL A 181 20.82 7.74 17.03
N ALA A 182 21.35 8.87 17.50
CA ALA A 182 21.19 10.16 16.83
C ALA A 182 21.86 10.21 15.43
N ALA A 183 22.91 9.45 15.19
CA ALA A 183 23.52 9.32 13.86
C ALA A 183 22.62 8.54 12.89
N VAL A 184 21.97 7.46 13.37
CA VAL A 184 20.98 6.70 12.58
C VAL A 184 19.76 7.56 12.28
N GLU A 185 19.18 8.21 13.29
CA GLU A 185 18.02 9.11 13.14
C GLU A 185 18.23 10.16 12.04
N ARG A 186 19.37 10.84 12.04
CA ARG A 186 19.72 11.85 11.02
C ARG A 186 19.93 11.29 9.62
N SER A 187 20.15 9.98 9.49
CA SER A 187 20.55 9.35 8.24
C SER A 187 19.48 8.44 7.63
N ALA A 188 18.51 7.98 8.41
CA ALA A 188 17.54 6.95 8.01
C ALA A 188 16.60 7.40 6.89
N CYS A 189 16.20 8.67 6.87
CA CYS A 189 15.28 9.25 5.89
C CYS A 189 15.90 10.51 5.25
N PRO A 190 16.86 10.36 4.30
CA PRO A 190 17.69 11.48 3.87
C PRO A 190 17.00 12.43 2.88
N THR A 191 15.98 11.99 2.16
CA THR A 191 15.38 12.78 1.08
C THR A 191 13.85 12.84 1.19
N CYS A 192 13.23 13.71 0.38
CA CYS A 192 11.79 13.57 0.10
C CYS A 192 11.51 12.25 -0.61
N GLY A 193 10.28 11.81 -0.55
CA GLY A 193 9.83 10.55 -1.14
C GLY A 193 9.12 9.66 -0.13
N SER A 194 8.45 8.61 -0.59
CA SER A 194 7.94 7.52 0.24
C SER A 194 9.11 6.71 0.82
N CYS A 195 8.83 5.68 1.60
CA CYS A 195 9.89 4.86 2.20
C CYS A 195 10.89 4.33 1.15
N SER A 196 12.15 4.10 1.53
CA SER A 196 13.16 3.53 0.62
C SER A 196 13.01 2.02 0.41
N GLY A 197 12.36 1.30 1.34
CA GLY A 197 12.10 -0.15 1.29
C GLY A 197 10.72 -0.50 0.71
N MET A 198 10.39 -1.81 0.70
CA MET A 198 9.10 -2.33 0.25
C MET A 198 8.09 -2.31 1.40
N PHE A 199 7.69 -1.11 1.80
CA PHE A 199 6.59 -0.84 2.71
C PHE A 199 5.30 -0.56 1.93
N THR A 200 4.21 -0.26 2.62
CA THR A 200 2.89 -0.11 2.00
C THR A 200 2.86 0.97 0.90
N ALA A 201 3.51 2.11 1.13
CA ALA A 201 3.57 3.21 0.17
C ALA A 201 4.12 2.76 -1.19
N ASN A 202 5.33 2.17 -1.19
CA ASN A 202 5.96 1.69 -2.41
C ASN A 202 5.22 0.50 -3.02
N SER A 203 4.71 -0.44 -2.20
CA SER A 203 3.88 -1.53 -2.68
C SER A 203 2.68 -1.00 -3.47
N MET A 204 1.93 -0.03 -2.93
CA MET A 204 0.78 0.54 -3.64
C MET A 204 1.16 1.30 -4.92
N ASN A 205 2.29 2.04 -4.91
CA ASN A 205 2.78 2.72 -6.12
C ASN A 205 3.22 1.73 -7.22
N CYS A 206 3.80 0.58 -6.84
CA CYS A 206 4.10 -0.53 -7.75
C CYS A 206 2.82 -1.21 -8.27
N LEU A 207 1.81 -1.36 -7.40
CA LEU A 207 0.55 -1.99 -7.77
C LEU A 207 -0.28 -1.16 -8.75
N THR A 208 -0.25 0.18 -8.70
CA THR A 208 -0.89 1.02 -9.72
C THR A 208 -0.26 0.83 -11.10
N GLU A 209 1.04 0.52 -11.15
CA GLU A 209 1.76 0.17 -12.38
C GLU A 209 1.32 -1.20 -12.92
N ALA A 210 1.23 -2.21 -12.03
CA ALA A 210 0.80 -3.57 -12.40
C ALA A 210 -0.69 -3.64 -12.75
N LEU A 211 -1.54 -2.80 -12.14
CA LEU A 211 -2.95 -2.63 -12.51
C LEU A 211 -3.13 -1.97 -13.89
N GLY A 212 -2.07 -1.39 -14.47
CA GLY A 212 -2.12 -0.69 -15.73
C GLY A 212 -2.63 0.77 -15.65
N LEU A 213 -2.64 1.39 -14.46
CA LEU A 213 -3.19 2.73 -14.21
C LEU A 213 -2.11 3.82 -14.06
N SER A 214 -0.83 3.46 -14.14
CA SER A 214 0.30 4.39 -14.11
C SER A 214 1.36 4.07 -15.15
N LEU A 215 2.31 4.98 -15.34
CA LEU A 215 3.40 4.83 -16.30
C LEU A 215 4.49 3.90 -15.79
N PRO A 216 5.24 3.21 -16.67
CA PRO A 216 6.41 2.42 -16.30
C PRO A 216 7.44 3.24 -15.52
N GLY A 217 7.94 2.66 -14.42
CA GLY A 217 8.86 3.33 -13.51
C GLY A 217 8.18 4.16 -12.41
N ASN A 218 6.84 4.24 -12.41
CA ASN A 218 6.10 4.96 -11.38
C ASN A 218 6.45 4.47 -9.96
N GLY A 219 6.53 3.16 -9.75
CA GLY A 219 6.81 2.57 -8.45
C GLY A 219 8.28 2.61 -8.03
N SER A 220 9.24 2.79 -8.94
CA SER A 220 10.65 2.57 -8.64
C SER A 220 11.59 3.76 -8.86
N THR A 221 11.24 4.74 -9.70
CA THR A 221 12.09 5.92 -9.92
C THR A 221 12.11 6.81 -8.68
N LEU A 222 13.29 7.20 -8.20
CA LEU A 222 13.46 8.03 -7.00
C LEU A 222 12.77 9.39 -7.12
N ALA A 223 12.24 9.90 -6.02
CA ALA A 223 11.61 11.22 -5.94
C ALA A 223 12.56 12.38 -6.31
N THR A 224 13.83 12.23 -5.96
CA THR A 224 14.88 13.21 -6.22
C THR A 224 15.44 13.18 -7.64
N HIS A 225 15.23 12.08 -8.38
CA HIS A 225 15.86 11.90 -9.69
C HIS A 225 15.12 12.65 -10.81
N ALA A 226 15.87 13.33 -11.69
CA ALA A 226 15.34 14.15 -12.79
C ALA A 226 14.44 13.35 -13.77
N ASP A 227 14.70 12.05 -13.97
CA ASP A 227 13.87 11.24 -14.86
C ASP A 227 12.43 11.10 -14.39
N ARG A 228 12.14 11.28 -13.09
CA ARG A 228 10.77 11.27 -12.59
C ARG A 228 9.94 12.43 -13.12
N GLU A 229 10.53 13.58 -13.40
CA GLU A 229 9.84 14.71 -14.03
C GLU A 229 9.16 14.31 -15.35
N LYS A 230 9.79 13.41 -16.13
CA LYS A 230 9.23 12.90 -17.39
C LYS A 230 7.88 12.21 -17.18
N LEU A 231 7.73 11.45 -16.08
CA LEU A 231 6.47 10.77 -15.76
C LEU A 231 5.34 11.75 -15.48
N PHE A 232 5.62 12.87 -14.79
CA PHE A 232 4.62 13.92 -14.55
C PHE A 232 4.21 14.63 -15.83
N ARG A 233 5.16 14.92 -16.73
CA ARG A 233 4.88 15.53 -18.04
C ARG A 233 4.04 14.59 -18.90
N GLU A 234 4.45 13.34 -19.00
CA GLU A 234 3.74 12.33 -19.81
C GLU A 234 2.33 12.07 -19.28
N ALA A 235 2.13 12.01 -17.94
CA ALA A 235 0.81 11.87 -17.34
C ALA A 235 -0.15 13.00 -17.75
N GLY A 236 0.35 14.24 -17.87
CA GLY A 236 -0.44 15.40 -18.32
C GLY A 236 -0.91 15.28 -19.77
N HIS A 237 -0.08 14.77 -20.66
CA HIS A 237 -0.46 14.53 -22.06
C HIS A 237 -1.40 13.32 -22.18
N LEU A 238 -1.04 12.21 -21.51
CA LEU A 238 -1.77 10.96 -21.57
C LEU A 238 -3.21 11.09 -21.08
N ILE A 239 -3.48 11.84 -20.01
CA ILE A 239 -4.84 11.99 -19.49
C ILE A 239 -5.78 12.70 -20.47
N VAL A 240 -5.26 13.64 -21.26
CA VAL A 240 -6.06 14.33 -22.31
C VAL A 240 -6.37 13.36 -23.46
N ASP A 241 -5.41 12.50 -23.83
CA ASP A 241 -5.63 11.46 -24.84
C ASP A 241 -6.67 10.43 -24.37
N LEU A 242 -6.55 9.93 -23.13
CA LEU A 242 -7.55 9.02 -22.55
C LEU A 242 -8.95 9.65 -22.49
N ALA A 243 -9.06 10.93 -22.15
CA ALA A 243 -10.34 11.63 -22.18
C ALA A 243 -10.96 11.64 -23.58
N LYS A 244 -10.15 11.94 -24.62
CA LYS A 244 -10.62 11.89 -26.01
C LYS A 244 -11.02 10.47 -26.43
N ARG A 245 -10.23 9.46 -26.11
CA ARG A 245 -10.54 8.05 -26.39
C ARG A 245 -11.88 7.65 -25.80
N TRP A 246 -12.15 8.00 -24.55
CA TRP A 246 -13.42 7.69 -23.89
C TRP A 246 -14.58 8.48 -24.50
N TYR A 247 -14.49 9.81 -24.53
CA TYR A 247 -15.63 10.65 -24.89
C TYR A 247 -15.87 10.78 -26.41
N GLU A 248 -14.85 10.63 -27.25
CA GLU A 248 -14.94 10.80 -28.69
C GLU A 248 -14.91 9.48 -29.47
N GLN A 249 -14.38 8.38 -28.87
CA GLN A 249 -14.22 7.08 -29.52
C GLN A 249 -14.97 5.95 -28.82
N ASP A 250 -15.58 6.20 -27.64
CA ASP A 250 -16.30 5.21 -26.82
C ASP A 250 -15.41 4.06 -26.35
N ASP A 251 -14.12 4.33 -26.14
CA ASP A 251 -13.12 3.35 -25.75
C ASP A 251 -13.16 3.11 -24.24
N VAL A 252 -13.81 2.02 -23.83
CA VAL A 252 -13.95 1.63 -22.42
C VAL A 252 -12.59 1.35 -21.75
N THR A 253 -11.55 0.99 -22.53
CA THR A 253 -10.19 0.73 -21.99
C THR A 253 -9.46 2.01 -21.60
N ALA A 254 -10.05 3.19 -21.85
CA ALA A 254 -9.58 4.46 -21.33
C ALA A 254 -10.10 4.76 -19.91
N THR A 255 -10.98 3.91 -19.33
CA THR A 255 -11.55 4.10 -18.00
C THR A 255 -10.96 3.12 -16.99
N PRO A 256 -10.88 3.46 -15.68
CA PRO A 256 -10.26 2.60 -14.68
C PRO A 256 -10.95 1.25 -14.52
N ARG A 257 -12.29 1.14 -14.64
CA ARG A 257 -12.97 -0.16 -14.59
C ARG A 257 -12.81 -0.97 -15.88
N GLY A 258 -12.53 -0.33 -17.00
CA GLY A 258 -12.18 -1.01 -18.26
C GLY A 258 -10.79 -1.65 -18.22
N ILE A 259 -9.90 -1.11 -17.37
CA ILE A 259 -8.53 -1.61 -17.17
C ILE A 259 -8.46 -2.55 -15.95
N ALA A 260 -8.93 -2.11 -14.79
CA ALA A 260 -8.84 -2.84 -13.52
C ALA A 260 -9.91 -3.94 -13.42
N THR A 261 -9.82 -4.91 -14.31
CA THR A 261 -10.63 -6.13 -14.34
C THR A 261 -10.10 -7.16 -13.32
N MET A 262 -10.81 -8.30 -13.15
CA MET A 262 -10.34 -9.41 -12.31
C MET A 262 -8.90 -9.81 -12.65
N GLY A 263 -8.58 -9.97 -13.92
CA GLY A 263 -7.22 -10.31 -14.35
C GLY A 263 -6.17 -9.26 -13.97
N ALA A 264 -6.52 -7.96 -14.00
CA ALA A 264 -5.62 -6.91 -13.57
C ALA A 264 -5.38 -6.93 -12.04
N PHE A 265 -6.40 -7.25 -11.23
CA PHE A 265 -6.23 -7.47 -9.80
C PHE A 265 -5.37 -8.71 -9.51
N GLU A 266 -5.52 -9.80 -10.28
CA GLU A 266 -4.67 -10.98 -10.20
C GLU A 266 -3.21 -10.67 -10.59
N ASN A 267 -2.97 -9.88 -11.64
CA ASN A 267 -1.64 -9.41 -12.03
C ASN A 267 -0.99 -8.57 -10.93
N ALA A 268 -1.73 -7.63 -10.36
CA ALA A 268 -1.26 -6.77 -9.28
C ALA A 268 -0.92 -7.59 -8.03
N MET A 269 -1.79 -8.53 -7.64
CA MET A 269 -1.53 -9.39 -6.49
C MET A 269 -0.36 -10.34 -6.74
N SER A 270 -0.20 -10.84 -7.97
CA SER A 270 0.96 -11.66 -8.37
C SER A 270 2.27 -10.87 -8.25
N LEU A 271 2.28 -9.60 -8.65
CA LEU A 271 3.43 -8.71 -8.43
C LEU A 271 3.74 -8.57 -6.94
N ASP A 272 2.73 -8.28 -6.11
CA ASP A 272 2.90 -8.06 -4.66
C ASP A 272 3.46 -9.31 -3.97
N ILE A 273 2.95 -10.47 -4.32
CA ILE A 273 3.44 -11.78 -3.84
C ILE A 273 4.90 -12.01 -4.28
N ALA A 274 5.23 -11.71 -5.54
CA ALA A 274 6.57 -11.89 -6.09
C ALA A 274 7.61 -10.96 -5.44
N MET A 275 7.20 -9.79 -4.99
CA MET A 275 8.06 -8.81 -4.31
C MET A 275 8.08 -8.95 -2.79
N GLY A 276 7.25 -9.83 -2.21
CA GLY A 276 7.04 -9.88 -0.77
C GLY A 276 6.60 -8.52 -0.21
N GLY A 277 5.57 -7.94 -0.82
CA GLY A 277 5.05 -6.62 -0.49
C GLY A 277 4.45 -6.52 0.90
N SER A 278 3.78 -5.42 1.19
CA SER A 278 3.14 -5.20 2.48
C SER A 278 1.85 -6.00 2.63
N THR A 279 1.58 -6.56 3.79
CA THR A 279 0.28 -7.19 4.08
C THR A 279 -0.89 -6.20 3.96
N ASN A 280 -0.63 -4.89 4.11
CA ASN A 280 -1.64 -3.85 3.92
C ASN A 280 -2.14 -3.74 2.48
N THR A 281 -1.35 -4.16 1.48
CA THR A 281 -1.79 -4.17 0.08
C THR A 281 -2.95 -5.11 -0.16
N VAL A 282 -3.00 -6.25 0.56
CA VAL A 282 -4.16 -7.15 0.57
C VAL A 282 -5.42 -6.39 0.94
N LEU A 283 -5.39 -5.65 2.06
CA LEU A 283 -6.50 -4.83 2.51
C LEU A 283 -6.92 -3.77 1.46
N HIS A 284 -5.93 -3.15 0.80
CA HIS A 284 -6.19 -2.08 -0.15
C HIS A 284 -6.66 -2.58 -1.51
N LEU A 285 -6.17 -3.74 -1.98
CA LEU A 285 -6.66 -4.35 -3.22
C LEU A 285 -8.10 -4.86 -3.07
N LEU A 286 -8.43 -5.49 -1.92
CA LEU A 286 -9.81 -5.88 -1.61
C LEU A 286 -10.75 -4.66 -1.59
N ALA A 287 -10.31 -3.54 -1.01
CA ALA A 287 -11.07 -2.30 -1.00
C ALA A 287 -11.26 -1.71 -2.42
N ALA A 288 -10.20 -1.71 -3.23
CA ALA A 288 -10.25 -1.25 -4.61
C ALA A 288 -11.16 -2.15 -5.47
N ALA A 289 -11.09 -3.48 -5.30
CA ALA A 289 -11.95 -4.43 -5.99
C ALA A 289 -13.43 -4.22 -5.64
N HIS A 290 -13.73 -3.96 -4.35
CA HIS A 290 -15.08 -3.59 -3.90
C HIS A 290 -15.61 -2.38 -4.66
N GLU A 291 -14.84 -1.30 -4.78
CA GLU A 291 -15.24 -0.08 -5.51
C GLU A 291 -15.34 -0.30 -7.03
N ALA A 292 -14.55 -1.22 -7.57
CA ALA A 292 -14.63 -1.61 -8.97
C ALA A 292 -15.84 -2.51 -9.29
N GLY A 293 -16.46 -3.11 -8.28
CA GLY A 293 -17.47 -4.15 -8.44
C GLY A 293 -16.88 -5.49 -8.91
N VAL A 294 -15.62 -5.77 -8.57
CA VAL A 294 -14.91 -7.01 -8.91
C VAL A 294 -14.91 -7.94 -7.69
N ASP A 295 -15.33 -9.18 -7.86
CA ASP A 295 -15.38 -10.20 -6.80
C ASP A 295 -14.00 -10.83 -6.58
N PHE A 296 -13.03 -10.02 -6.14
CA PHE A 296 -11.68 -10.42 -5.77
C PHE A 296 -11.61 -10.64 -4.26
N THR A 297 -11.17 -11.84 -3.83
CA THR A 297 -11.34 -12.32 -2.46
C THR A 297 -10.05 -12.84 -1.83
N MET A 298 -10.05 -13.11 -0.52
CA MET A 298 -8.96 -13.78 0.19
C MET A 298 -8.64 -15.16 -0.39
N ALA A 299 -9.63 -15.86 -0.96
CA ALA A 299 -9.41 -17.15 -1.63
C ALA A 299 -8.61 -17.01 -2.92
N ASP A 300 -8.82 -15.95 -3.69
CA ASP A 300 -8.01 -15.64 -4.88
C ASP A 300 -6.57 -15.34 -4.51
N ILE A 301 -6.37 -14.58 -3.43
CA ILE A 301 -5.03 -14.26 -2.91
C ILE A 301 -4.31 -15.54 -2.45
N ASP A 302 -4.99 -16.44 -1.74
CA ASP A 302 -4.40 -17.74 -1.36
C ASP A 302 -4.02 -18.57 -2.60
N ARG A 303 -4.90 -18.66 -3.58
CA ARG A 303 -4.65 -19.36 -4.85
C ARG A 303 -3.41 -18.81 -5.57
N LEU A 304 -3.27 -17.49 -5.66
CA LEU A 304 -2.12 -16.83 -6.28
C LEU A 304 -0.85 -17.06 -5.47
N SER A 305 -0.91 -16.95 -4.13
CA SER A 305 0.26 -17.10 -3.25
C SER A 305 0.88 -18.50 -3.29
N ARG A 306 0.10 -19.53 -3.62
CA ARG A 306 0.59 -20.91 -3.81
C ARG A 306 1.29 -21.12 -5.16
N ARG A 307 1.05 -20.23 -6.11
CA ARG A 307 1.50 -20.39 -7.51
C ARG A 307 2.65 -19.45 -7.86
N VAL A 308 2.65 -18.26 -7.29
CA VAL A 308 3.62 -17.20 -7.61
C VAL A 308 4.82 -17.29 -6.67
N PRO A 309 6.05 -17.50 -7.19
CA PRO A 309 7.27 -17.55 -6.38
C PRO A 309 7.70 -16.14 -5.94
N CYS A 310 8.53 -16.07 -4.88
CA CYS A 310 9.17 -14.82 -4.47
C CYS A 310 10.39 -14.53 -5.36
N LEU A 311 10.30 -13.50 -6.21
CA LEU A 311 11.32 -13.14 -7.19
C LEU A 311 12.20 -11.96 -6.78
N CYS A 312 11.73 -11.15 -5.81
CA CYS A 312 12.44 -9.97 -5.35
C CYS A 312 12.28 -9.84 -3.84
N LYS A 313 13.37 -9.57 -3.12
CA LYS A 313 13.34 -9.25 -1.69
C LYS A 313 13.97 -7.88 -1.48
N VAL A 314 13.21 -6.99 -0.85
CA VAL A 314 13.59 -5.60 -0.57
C VAL A 314 13.51 -5.37 0.94
N ALA A 315 14.21 -4.40 1.50
CA ALA A 315 14.12 -4.07 2.92
C ALA A 315 12.64 -3.93 3.36
N PRO A 316 12.27 -4.51 4.50
CA PRO A 316 13.11 -5.11 5.54
C PRO A 316 13.41 -6.62 5.33
N ALA A 317 12.85 -7.29 4.29
CA ALA A 317 13.07 -8.72 4.05
C ALA A 317 14.53 -9.01 3.63
N LYS A 318 15.19 -8.05 2.99
CA LYS A 318 16.62 -8.04 2.69
C LYS A 318 17.19 -6.64 2.92
N ALA A 319 17.86 -6.47 4.04
CA ALA A 319 18.24 -5.16 4.61
C ALA A 319 19.17 -4.30 3.72
N ASP A 320 19.86 -4.90 2.77
CA ASP A 320 20.81 -4.24 1.86
C ASP A 320 20.24 -3.93 0.47
N VAL A 321 18.95 -4.18 0.23
CA VAL A 321 18.26 -3.93 -1.02
C VAL A 321 17.11 -2.94 -0.82
N HIS A 322 17.10 -1.85 -1.58
CA HIS A 322 16.10 -0.79 -1.54
C HIS A 322 15.46 -0.55 -2.92
N MET A 323 14.53 0.38 -3.01
CA MET A 323 13.82 0.67 -4.28
C MET A 323 14.75 1.17 -5.39
N GLU A 324 15.84 1.86 -5.04
CA GLU A 324 16.89 2.26 -5.98
C GLU A 324 17.56 1.06 -6.67
N ASP A 325 17.73 -0.05 -5.96
CA ASP A 325 18.29 -1.29 -6.50
C ASP A 325 17.28 -2.03 -7.39
N VAL A 326 15.99 -2.02 -7.01
CA VAL A 326 14.91 -2.56 -7.84
C VAL A 326 14.82 -1.78 -9.16
N HIS A 327 14.92 -0.45 -9.11
CA HIS A 327 14.95 0.39 -10.30
C HIS A 327 16.12 0.02 -11.22
N ARG A 328 17.33 -0.08 -10.67
CA ARG A 328 18.53 -0.52 -11.41
C ARG A 328 18.39 -1.90 -12.07
N ALA A 329 17.58 -2.78 -11.48
CA ALA A 329 17.29 -4.11 -12.02
C ALA A 329 16.17 -4.13 -13.09
N GLY A 330 15.66 -2.94 -13.49
CA GLY A 330 14.62 -2.77 -14.50
C GLY A 330 13.22 -2.56 -13.94
N GLY A 331 13.11 -2.29 -12.63
CA GLY A 331 11.89 -1.88 -11.98
C GLY A 331 10.76 -2.91 -12.06
N ILE A 332 9.55 -2.41 -11.97
CA ILE A 332 8.33 -3.22 -11.93
C ILE A 332 8.11 -3.97 -13.26
N MET A 333 8.43 -3.32 -14.39
CA MET A 333 8.29 -3.95 -15.71
C MET A 333 9.16 -5.21 -15.86
N SER A 334 10.36 -5.24 -15.25
CA SER A 334 11.18 -6.46 -15.28
C SER A 334 10.64 -7.56 -14.39
N ILE A 335 10.03 -7.26 -13.24
CA ILE A 335 9.38 -8.28 -12.41
C ILE A 335 8.15 -8.84 -13.12
N LEU A 336 7.31 -7.98 -13.71
CA LEU A 336 6.16 -8.41 -14.52
C LEU A 336 6.63 -9.21 -15.74
N GLY A 337 7.77 -8.84 -16.35
CA GLY A 337 8.37 -9.60 -17.45
C GLY A 337 8.80 -11.01 -17.03
N GLU A 338 9.35 -11.19 -15.82
CA GLU A 338 9.67 -12.53 -15.28
C GLU A 338 8.40 -13.33 -14.97
N LEU A 339 7.37 -12.68 -14.41
CA LEU A 339 6.10 -13.34 -14.15
C LEU A 339 5.39 -13.78 -15.45
N GLU A 340 5.44 -12.97 -16.49
CA GLU A 340 4.86 -13.32 -17.79
C GLU A 340 5.63 -14.46 -18.46
N ARG A 341 6.97 -14.46 -18.43
CA ARG A 341 7.78 -15.59 -18.91
C ARG A 341 7.44 -16.90 -18.18
N GLY A 342 7.09 -16.81 -16.90
CA GLY A 342 6.61 -17.93 -16.09
C GLY A 342 5.15 -18.33 -16.32
N GLY A 343 4.39 -17.60 -17.15
CA GLY A 343 2.95 -17.83 -17.36
C GLY A 343 2.10 -17.55 -16.12
N LEU A 344 2.51 -16.58 -15.29
CA LEU A 344 1.94 -16.29 -13.98
C LEU A 344 1.01 -15.07 -13.98
N ILE A 345 1.01 -14.28 -15.07
CA ILE A 345 0.16 -13.11 -15.26
C ILE A 345 -0.46 -13.11 -16.67
N ASP A 346 -1.51 -12.32 -16.84
CA ASP A 346 -2.17 -12.08 -18.14
C ASP A 346 -1.63 -10.79 -18.77
N ALA A 347 -0.77 -10.93 -19.77
CA ALA A 347 -0.17 -9.82 -20.50
C ALA A 347 -1.08 -9.24 -21.60
N SER A 348 -2.25 -9.83 -21.88
CA SER A 348 -3.21 -9.35 -22.87
C SER A 348 -4.06 -8.15 -22.40
N LEU A 349 -4.01 -7.84 -21.09
CA LEU A 349 -4.83 -6.81 -20.47
C LEU A 349 -4.40 -5.40 -20.86
N PRO A 350 -5.35 -4.45 -21.02
CA PRO A 350 -5.07 -3.07 -21.39
C PRO A 350 -4.35 -2.30 -20.27
N THR A 351 -3.60 -1.27 -20.65
CA THR A 351 -3.02 -0.28 -19.74
C THR A 351 -3.32 1.14 -20.20
N VAL A 352 -3.15 2.14 -19.35
CA VAL A 352 -3.34 3.56 -19.75
C VAL A 352 -2.36 4.01 -20.83
N HIS A 353 -1.16 3.41 -20.88
CA HIS A 353 -0.03 3.87 -21.71
C HIS A 353 0.31 2.93 -22.89
N ALA A 354 -0.30 1.76 -22.96
CA ALA A 354 -0.08 0.81 -24.06
C ALA A 354 -1.38 0.01 -24.33
N PRO A 355 -1.59 -0.50 -25.55
CA PRO A 355 -2.77 -1.31 -25.86
C PRO A 355 -2.90 -2.53 -24.96
N THR A 356 -1.78 -3.20 -24.66
CA THR A 356 -1.70 -4.33 -23.73
C THR A 356 -0.50 -4.23 -22.81
N LEU A 357 -0.55 -4.93 -21.68
CA LEU A 357 0.62 -5.10 -20.81
C LEU A 357 1.77 -5.77 -21.56
N GLY A 358 1.50 -6.71 -22.48
CA GLY A 358 2.51 -7.34 -23.32
C GLY A 358 3.26 -6.35 -24.20
N ASP A 359 2.57 -5.38 -24.81
CA ASP A 359 3.19 -4.28 -25.57
C ASP A 359 4.06 -3.41 -24.67
N ALA A 360 3.59 -3.12 -23.46
CA ALA A 360 4.36 -2.38 -22.46
C ALA A 360 5.64 -3.15 -22.07
N LEU A 361 5.54 -4.45 -21.80
CA LEU A 361 6.68 -5.30 -21.47
C LEU A 361 7.69 -5.42 -22.62
N ALA A 362 7.22 -5.52 -23.88
CA ALA A 362 8.09 -5.53 -25.04
C ALA A 362 8.97 -4.27 -25.13
N ARG A 363 8.45 -3.12 -24.69
CA ARG A 363 9.18 -1.85 -24.70
C ARG A 363 10.04 -1.64 -23.46
N TRP A 364 9.52 -1.94 -22.26
CA TRP A 364 10.07 -1.48 -20.98
C TRP A 364 10.80 -2.55 -20.16
N ASP A 365 10.60 -3.85 -20.41
CA ASP A 365 11.37 -4.90 -19.74
C ASP A 365 12.81 -4.92 -20.27
N ILE A 366 13.80 -4.62 -19.43
CA ILE A 366 15.23 -4.58 -19.82
C ILE A 366 15.77 -5.96 -20.25
N GLY A 367 15.04 -7.04 -19.96
CA GLY A 367 15.35 -8.38 -20.47
C GLY A 367 14.92 -8.60 -21.92
N ARG A 368 14.11 -7.71 -22.50
CA ARG A 368 13.57 -7.80 -23.87
C ARG A 368 14.00 -6.63 -24.74
N THR A 369 13.97 -5.42 -24.20
CA THR A 369 14.23 -4.21 -24.97
C THR A 369 15.73 -4.00 -25.24
N ASN A 370 16.02 -3.55 -26.46
CA ASN A 370 17.34 -3.05 -26.85
C ASN A 370 17.37 -1.51 -26.89
N SER A 371 16.32 -0.81 -26.44
CA SER A 371 16.26 0.63 -26.41
C SER A 371 17.26 1.18 -25.38
N GLU A 372 18.25 1.92 -25.86
CA GLU A 372 19.23 2.58 -24.96
C GLU A 372 18.53 3.64 -24.10
N GLU A 373 17.52 4.31 -24.60
CA GLU A 373 16.72 5.28 -23.82
C GLU A 373 16.07 4.62 -22.59
N VAL A 374 15.45 3.44 -22.76
CA VAL A 374 14.83 2.69 -21.67
C VAL A 374 15.89 2.15 -20.70
N ARG A 375 17.00 1.63 -21.24
CA ARG A 375 18.11 1.15 -20.41
C ARG A 375 18.74 2.28 -19.60
N ASP A 376 18.90 3.45 -20.20
CA ASP A 376 19.42 4.64 -19.51
C ASP A 376 18.44 5.13 -18.43
N PHE A 377 17.14 5.12 -18.68
CA PHE A 377 16.13 5.44 -17.67
C PHE A 377 16.28 4.58 -16.41
N PHE A 378 16.48 3.26 -16.55
CA PHE A 378 16.67 2.37 -15.40
C PHE A 378 18.08 2.45 -14.76
N ARG A 379 19.01 3.20 -15.34
CA ARG A 379 20.29 3.54 -14.68
C ARG A 379 20.18 4.70 -13.69
N ALA A 380 19.02 5.31 -13.51
CA ALA A 380 18.83 6.39 -12.54
C ALA A 380 19.32 5.94 -11.15
N ALA A 381 20.24 6.70 -10.57
CA ALA A 381 20.94 6.37 -9.34
C ALA A 381 20.65 7.40 -8.23
N PRO A 382 20.78 7.03 -6.94
CA PRO A 382 20.67 7.98 -5.84
C PRO A 382 21.83 8.98 -5.88
N GLY A 383 21.55 10.26 -5.65
CA GLY A 383 22.56 11.30 -5.57
C GLY A 383 23.34 11.31 -4.25
N GLY A 384 22.79 10.67 -3.20
CA GLY A 384 23.44 10.56 -1.90
C GLY A 384 23.53 11.86 -1.12
N VAL A 385 22.76 12.89 -1.51
CA VAL A 385 22.72 14.20 -0.86
C VAL A 385 21.34 14.42 -0.23
N PRO A 386 21.24 14.69 1.08
CA PRO A 386 19.96 14.97 1.73
C PRO A 386 19.26 16.18 1.09
N THR A 387 18.00 16.00 0.67
CA THR A 387 17.23 17.06 0.01
C THR A 387 15.71 16.79 0.08
N GLN A 388 14.91 17.86 0.12
CA GLN A 388 13.45 17.82 -0.05
C GLN A 388 13.00 18.29 -1.44
N THR A 389 13.96 18.55 -2.35
CA THR A 389 13.66 19.07 -3.68
C THR A 389 13.50 17.93 -4.68
N ALA A 390 12.31 17.85 -5.30
CA ALA A 390 12.07 16.91 -6.39
C ALA A 390 13.01 17.16 -7.57
N PHE A 391 13.38 16.09 -8.28
CA PHE A 391 14.11 16.13 -9.57
C PHE A 391 15.47 16.84 -9.51
N SER A 392 16.04 17.00 -8.31
CA SER A 392 17.26 17.78 -8.09
C SER A 392 18.56 17.00 -8.37
N GLN A 393 18.47 15.72 -8.71
CA GLN A 393 19.61 14.83 -8.90
C GLN A 393 19.52 14.10 -10.24
N ALA A 394 20.67 13.73 -10.82
CA ALA A 394 20.72 13.13 -12.16
C ALA A 394 21.83 12.05 -12.30
N GLU A 395 22.28 11.49 -11.17
CA GLU A 395 23.31 10.46 -11.16
C GLU A 395 22.83 9.19 -11.86
N ARG A 396 23.78 8.46 -12.44
CA ARG A 396 23.52 7.21 -13.17
C ARG A 396 24.41 6.09 -12.64
N TRP A 397 23.81 4.90 -12.54
CA TRP A 397 24.61 3.69 -12.40
C TRP A 397 25.41 3.44 -13.67
N GLU A 398 26.62 2.94 -13.51
CA GLU A 398 27.46 2.52 -14.65
C GLU A 398 26.78 1.39 -15.42
N ASP A 399 26.27 0.38 -14.69
CA ASP A 399 25.62 -0.81 -15.24
C ASP A 399 24.24 -1.08 -14.61
N LEU A 400 23.36 -1.73 -15.37
CA LEU A 400 22.11 -2.32 -14.87
C LEU A 400 22.39 -3.66 -14.15
N ASP A 401 21.56 -4.01 -13.18
CA ASP A 401 21.51 -5.35 -12.63
C ASP A 401 20.64 -6.25 -13.55
N THR A 402 21.30 -7.05 -14.35
CA THR A 402 20.66 -8.02 -15.27
C THR A 402 20.81 -9.47 -14.82
N ASP A 403 21.43 -9.72 -13.64
CA ASP A 403 21.59 -11.06 -13.10
C ASP A 403 20.26 -11.61 -12.57
N ARG A 404 19.62 -12.48 -13.35
CA ARG A 404 18.35 -13.11 -13.00
C ARG A 404 18.52 -14.40 -12.15
N GLN A 405 19.76 -14.77 -11.84
CA GLN A 405 20.05 -15.92 -10.97
C GLN A 405 20.31 -15.47 -9.52
N ASN A 406 21.12 -14.43 -9.30
CA ASN A 406 21.58 -14.00 -7.98
C ASN A 406 21.31 -12.51 -7.69
N GLY A 407 20.83 -11.75 -8.68
CA GLY A 407 20.58 -10.32 -8.58
C GLY A 407 19.38 -9.94 -7.71
N VAL A 408 19.00 -8.68 -7.80
CA VAL A 408 17.89 -8.10 -7.06
C VAL A 408 16.55 -8.67 -7.53
N ILE A 409 16.36 -8.77 -8.84
CA ILE A 409 15.19 -9.41 -9.46
C ILE A 409 15.66 -10.75 -10.03
N ARG A 410 15.04 -11.84 -9.59
CA ARG A 410 15.37 -13.21 -10.03
C ARG A 410 14.34 -13.75 -11.00
N SER A 411 14.77 -14.73 -11.81
CA SER A 411 13.84 -15.45 -12.69
C SER A 411 12.98 -16.45 -11.90
N THR A 412 11.91 -16.91 -12.53
CA THR A 412 11.04 -17.97 -11.98
C THR A 412 11.76 -19.32 -11.81
N GLU A 413 12.90 -19.52 -12.49
CA GLU A 413 13.76 -20.70 -12.33
C GLU A 413 14.67 -20.61 -11.10
N HIS A 414 15.00 -19.38 -10.64
CA HIS A 414 15.93 -19.11 -9.55
C HIS A 414 15.31 -18.23 -8.43
N PRO A 415 14.06 -18.48 -8.00
CA PRO A 415 13.38 -17.62 -7.04
C PRO A 415 14.08 -17.67 -5.67
N PHE A 416 13.82 -16.67 -4.84
CA PHE A 416 14.23 -16.69 -3.43
C PHE A 416 13.50 -17.79 -2.65
N SER A 417 12.23 -18.04 -2.98
CA SER A 417 11.43 -19.15 -2.49
C SER A 417 10.40 -19.54 -3.55
N LYS A 418 10.06 -20.83 -3.61
CA LYS A 418 9.03 -21.35 -4.53
C LYS A 418 7.62 -20.94 -4.10
N ASP A 419 7.41 -20.77 -2.80
CA ASP A 419 6.21 -20.20 -2.21
C ASP A 419 6.34 -18.67 -2.20
N GLY A 420 5.23 -17.98 -2.35
CA GLY A 420 5.22 -16.52 -2.47
C GLY A 420 5.69 -15.79 -1.21
N GLY A 421 5.92 -14.49 -1.34
CA GLY A 421 6.33 -13.63 -0.23
C GLY A 421 5.21 -13.29 0.76
N LEU A 422 3.95 -13.64 0.43
CA LEU A 422 2.76 -13.47 1.25
C LEU A 422 1.96 -14.78 1.27
N ALA A 423 1.27 -15.07 2.38
CA ALA A 423 0.39 -16.22 2.50
C ALA A 423 -0.89 -15.90 3.29
N VAL A 424 -2.01 -16.45 2.84
CA VAL A 424 -3.28 -16.42 3.59
C VAL A 424 -3.39 -17.70 4.40
N LEU A 425 -3.77 -17.59 5.69
CA LEU A 425 -4.04 -18.74 6.54
C LEU A 425 -5.53 -18.78 6.91
N PHE A 426 -6.07 -19.98 7.01
CA PHE A 426 -7.46 -20.25 7.39
C PHE A 426 -7.52 -21.20 8.58
N GLY A 427 -8.62 -21.19 9.30
CA GLY A 427 -8.87 -22.08 10.42
C GLY A 427 -9.91 -21.52 11.38
N ASN A 428 -10.13 -22.16 12.54
CA ASN A 428 -11.13 -21.69 13.48
C ASN A 428 -10.83 -20.29 14.04
N LEU A 429 -9.55 -19.89 14.14
CA LEU A 429 -9.18 -18.53 14.55
C LEU A 429 -9.45 -17.48 13.46
N ALA A 430 -9.37 -17.86 12.19
CA ALA A 430 -9.55 -16.97 11.06
C ALA A 430 -10.35 -17.69 9.94
N PRO A 431 -11.64 -17.94 10.13
CA PRO A 431 -12.45 -18.62 9.12
C PRO A 431 -12.61 -17.81 7.82
N GLU A 432 -12.53 -16.48 7.89
CA GLU A 432 -12.53 -15.60 6.72
C GLU A 432 -11.09 -15.26 6.22
N GLY A 433 -10.07 -15.79 6.90
CA GLY A 433 -8.67 -15.63 6.56
C GLY A 433 -7.92 -14.64 7.44
N CYS A 434 -6.61 -14.77 7.40
CA CYS A 434 -5.62 -13.83 7.93
C CYS A 434 -4.40 -13.84 7.03
N ILE A 435 -3.47 -12.89 7.19
CA ILE A 435 -2.35 -12.69 6.29
C ILE A 435 -1.01 -12.72 7.02
N VAL A 436 0.01 -13.33 6.41
CA VAL A 436 1.39 -13.34 6.88
C VAL A 436 2.36 -12.99 5.75
N LYS A 437 3.36 -12.15 6.04
CA LYS A 437 4.47 -11.84 5.14
C LYS A 437 5.54 -12.92 5.28
N THR A 438 5.45 -13.96 4.47
CA THR A 438 6.35 -15.13 4.51
C THR A 438 7.77 -14.79 4.10
N ALA A 439 7.98 -13.78 3.25
CA ALA A 439 9.30 -13.31 2.85
C ALA A 439 10.20 -12.90 4.03
N GLY A 440 9.61 -12.54 5.18
CA GLY A 440 10.31 -12.13 6.39
C GLY A 440 10.31 -13.16 7.53
N VAL A 441 9.79 -14.37 7.30
CA VAL A 441 9.73 -15.47 8.31
C VAL A 441 10.93 -16.40 8.14
N ASP A 442 11.53 -16.81 9.25
CA ASP A 442 12.59 -17.81 9.27
C ASP A 442 12.00 -19.19 8.97
N ASP A 443 12.68 -19.99 8.14
CA ASP A 443 12.20 -21.31 7.72
C ASP A 443 11.98 -22.28 8.89
N SER A 444 12.68 -22.09 10.00
CA SER A 444 12.57 -22.93 11.21
C SER A 444 11.25 -22.77 11.96
N ILE A 445 10.49 -21.66 11.71
CA ILE A 445 9.23 -21.35 12.40
C ILE A 445 8.03 -21.24 11.44
N LEU A 446 8.14 -21.78 10.23
CA LEU A 446 7.00 -21.87 9.29
C LEU A 446 5.86 -22.73 9.83
N THR A 447 6.17 -23.71 10.71
CA THR A 447 5.21 -24.42 11.55
C THR A 447 5.54 -24.10 13.00
N PHE A 448 4.57 -23.53 13.72
CA PHE A 448 4.76 -23.06 15.07
C PHE A 448 3.61 -23.51 15.98
N ARG A 449 3.94 -24.07 17.14
CA ARG A 449 2.98 -24.40 18.20
C ARG A 449 3.43 -23.69 19.48
N GLY A 450 2.59 -22.80 19.99
CA GLY A 450 2.91 -22.01 21.17
C GLY A 450 1.70 -21.81 22.08
N ARG A 451 1.95 -21.13 23.21
CA ARG A 451 0.92 -20.75 24.18
C ARG A 451 0.56 -19.27 23.99
N ALA A 452 -0.72 -18.98 23.99
CA ALA A 452 -1.22 -17.62 23.87
C ALA A 452 -0.77 -16.75 25.03
N ARG A 453 -0.31 -15.52 24.72
CA ARG A 453 -0.10 -14.42 25.66
C ARG A 453 -0.97 -13.26 25.20
N VAL A 454 -2.13 -13.06 25.84
CA VAL A 454 -3.18 -12.19 25.35
C VAL A 454 -3.07 -10.77 25.88
N TYR A 455 -3.20 -9.79 24.98
CA TYR A 455 -3.23 -8.35 25.26
C TYR A 455 -4.41 -7.67 24.58
N GLU A 456 -5.05 -6.74 25.28
CA GLU A 456 -6.27 -6.03 24.82
C GLU A 456 -5.96 -4.75 24.02
N SER A 457 -4.68 -4.48 23.77
CA SER A 457 -4.19 -3.35 22.95
C SER A 457 -2.73 -3.51 22.60
N GLN A 458 -2.26 -2.73 21.59
CA GLN A 458 -0.84 -2.60 21.28
C GLN A 458 -0.02 -2.14 22.47
N ASP A 459 -0.49 -1.13 23.22
CA ASP A 459 0.25 -0.56 24.35
C ASP A 459 0.47 -1.57 25.46
N ALA A 460 -0.57 -2.39 25.73
CA ALA A 460 -0.45 -3.48 26.71
C ALA A 460 0.55 -4.54 26.24
N ALA A 461 0.56 -4.89 24.95
CA ALA A 461 1.52 -5.83 24.38
C ALA A 461 2.95 -5.28 24.43
N VAL A 462 3.16 -4.03 24.08
CA VAL A 462 4.47 -3.34 24.17
C VAL A 462 4.97 -3.35 25.61
N ALA A 463 4.13 -2.96 26.58
CA ALA A 463 4.49 -2.99 27.99
C ALA A 463 4.84 -4.41 28.46
N GLY A 464 4.10 -5.43 28.01
CA GLY A 464 4.36 -6.83 28.34
C GLY A 464 5.69 -7.35 27.76
N ILE A 465 6.00 -7.02 26.51
CA ILE A 465 7.25 -7.41 25.84
C ILE A 465 8.46 -6.76 26.53
N LEU A 466 8.41 -5.44 26.72
CA LEU A 466 9.49 -4.70 27.40
C LEU A 466 9.64 -5.12 28.85
N GLY A 467 8.54 -5.45 29.54
CA GLY A 467 8.51 -5.96 30.90
C GLY A 467 8.90 -7.44 31.05
N ASN A 468 9.42 -8.08 29.99
CA ASN A 468 9.84 -9.49 29.95
C ASN A 468 8.73 -10.48 30.37
N GLN A 469 7.47 -10.18 30.05
CA GLN A 469 6.33 -11.09 30.27
C GLN A 469 6.16 -12.11 29.15
N VAL A 470 6.81 -11.89 28.00
CA VAL A 470 6.79 -12.77 26.83
C VAL A 470 8.07 -13.61 26.83
N GLU A 471 7.89 -14.92 26.65
CA GLU A 471 8.97 -15.90 26.66
C GLU A 471 9.06 -16.64 25.31
N ALA A 472 10.19 -17.27 25.03
CA ALA A 472 10.35 -18.10 23.83
C ALA A 472 9.29 -19.22 23.81
N GLY A 473 8.62 -19.39 22.67
CA GLY A 473 7.50 -20.33 22.51
C GLY A 473 6.11 -19.71 22.72
N ASP A 474 6.03 -18.43 23.10
CA ASP A 474 4.75 -17.74 23.22
C ASP A 474 4.19 -17.33 21.85
N VAL A 475 2.86 -17.32 21.75
CA VAL A 475 2.09 -16.65 20.70
C VAL A 475 1.47 -15.39 21.30
N VAL A 476 2.01 -14.24 20.99
CA VAL A 476 1.48 -12.95 21.43
C VAL A 476 0.19 -12.64 20.65
N VAL A 477 -0.93 -12.54 21.35
CA VAL A 477 -2.25 -12.25 20.77
C VAL A 477 -2.64 -10.83 21.15
N ILE A 478 -2.72 -9.94 20.14
CA ILE A 478 -3.15 -8.55 20.30
C ILE A 478 -4.51 -8.41 19.63
N ARG A 479 -5.54 -8.16 20.42
CA ARG A 479 -6.93 -8.14 19.94
C ARG A 479 -7.64 -6.82 20.19
N TYR A 480 -8.79 -6.63 19.54
CA TYR A 480 -9.54 -5.36 19.52
C TYR A 480 -8.76 -4.20 18.88
N GLU A 481 -7.87 -4.50 17.95
CA GLU A 481 -7.17 -3.53 17.12
C GLU A 481 -7.62 -3.57 15.64
N GLY A 482 -8.72 -4.28 15.36
CA GLY A 482 -9.36 -4.35 14.05
C GLY A 482 -10.07 -3.08 13.60
N PRO A 483 -10.70 -3.08 12.41
CA PRO A 483 -11.42 -1.93 11.85
C PRO A 483 -12.45 -1.33 12.79
N LYS A 484 -13.29 -2.16 13.42
CA LYS A 484 -14.32 -1.75 14.39
C LYS A 484 -13.77 -1.64 15.80
N GLY A 485 -13.01 -2.63 16.24
CA GLY A 485 -12.54 -2.77 17.61
C GLY A 485 -11.48 -1.76 17.99
N GLY A 486 -10.62 -1.33 17.03
CA GLY A 486 -9.59 -0.33 17.23
C GLY A 486 -10.10 1.00 17.79
N PRO A 487 -11.06 1.70 17.17
CA PRO A 487 -11.39 1.62 15.76
C PRO A 487 -10.30 2.22 14.88
N GLY A 488 -10.33 1.88 13.60
CA GLY A 488 -9.38 2.39 12.62
C GLY A 488 -8.22 1.44 12.30
N MET A 489 -8.25 0.22 12.85
CA MET A 489 -7.31 -0.85 12.52
C MET A 489 -5.85 -0.40 12.59
N GLN A 490 -5.41 -0.02 13.80
CA GLN A 490 -4.07 0.50 14.07
C GLN A 490 -2.98 -0.37 13.43
N GLU A 491 -2.06 0.26 12.72
CA GLU A 491 -0.87 -0.40 12.18
C GLU A 491 0.19 -0.49 13.25
N MET A 492 0.70 -1.70 13.47
CA MET A 492 1.64 -1.98 14.54
C MET A 492 3.02 -2.35 13.99
N LEU A 493 4.07 -1.71 14.51
CA LEU A 493 5.47 -2.01 14.24
C LEU A 493 6.24 -2.23 15.53
N TYR A 494 5.94 -1.50 16.60
CA TYR A 494 6.66 -1.59 17.87
C TYR A 494 6.65 -2.99 18.51
N PRO A 495 5.52 -3.74 18.58
CA PRO A 495 5.54 -5.08 19.15
C PRO A 495 6.52 -6.01 18.44
N THR A 496 6.59 -5.96 17.11
CA THR A 496 7.49 -6.79 16.31
C THR A 496 8.94 -6.37 16.44
N SER A 497 9.20 -5.05 16.45
CA SER A 497 10.54 -4.49 16.65
C SER A 497 11.11 -4.82 18.03
N TYR A 498 10.28 -4.73 19.07
CA TYR A 498 10.72 -5.04 20.43
C TYR A 498 10.91 -6.55 20.67
N LEU A 499 10.11 -7.42 20.07
CA LEU A 499 10.42 -8.86 20.09
C LEU A 499 11.78 -9.15 19.43
N LYS A 500 12.06 -8.47 18.32
CA LYS A 500 13.36 -8.61 17.63
C LYS A 500 14.51 -8.09 18.48
N SER A 501 14.39 -6.91 19.12
CA SER A 501 15.43 -6.35 19.99
C SER A 501 15.68 -7.20 21.24
N LYS A 502 14.66 -7.91 21.75
CA LYS A 502 14.77 -8.87 22.87
C LYS A 502 15.30 -10.25 22.44
N GLY A 503 15.65 -10.46 21.15
CA GLY A 503 16.10 -11.75 20.63
C GLY A 503 15.00 -12.81 20.47
N LEU A 504 13.73 -12.42 20.57
CA LEU A 504 12.56 -13.31 20.49
C LEU A 504 11.94 -13.40 19.09
N GLY A 505 12.45 -12.67 18.10
CA GLY A 505 11.87 -12.55 16.76
C GLY A 505 11.76 -13.88 15.98
N ALA A 506 12.63 -14.86 16.25
CA ALA A 506 12.56 -16.21 15.68
C ALA A 506 12.07 -17.26 16.69
N ALA A 507 11.64 -16.84 17.90
CA ALA A 507 11.23 -17.75 18.97
C ALA A 507 9.76 -17.56 19.39
N CYS A 508 9.09 -16.53 18.89
CA CYS A 508 7.70 -16.21 19.21
C CYS A 508 6.91 -15.94 17.92
N ALA A 509 5.59 -16.08 17.99
CA ALA A 509 4.65 -15.62 16.97
C ALA A 509 3.82 -14.45 17.51
N LEU A 510 3.35 -13.57 16.59
CA LEU A 510 2.32 -12.56 16.89
C LEU A 510 1.08 -12.81 16.05
N ILE A 511 -0.10 -12.62 16.66
CA ILE A 511 -1.40 -12.69 15.97
C ILE A 511 -2.23 -11.47 16.36
N THR A 512 -2.91 -10.85 15.39
CA THR A 512 -3.79 -9.70 15.65
C THR A 512 -4.97 -9.63 14.68
N ASP A 513 -6.08 -9.09 15.15
CA ASP A 513 -7.19 -8.64 14.31
C ASP A 513 -6.96 -7.22 13.73
N GLY A 514 -5.90 -6.55 14.20
CA GLY A 514 -5.35 -5.35 13.59
C GLY A 514 -4.43 -5.69 12.40
N ARG A 515 -3.45 -4.83 12.13
CA ARG A 515 -2.49 -5.00 11.05
C ARG A 515 -1.07 -4.69 11.50
N PHE A 516 -0.12 -5.31 10.82
CA PHE A 516 1.29 -5.01 11.01
C PHE A 516 1.82 -4.15 9.86
N SER A 517 2.82 -3.33 10.16
CA SER A 517 3.52 -2.53 9.16
C SER A 517 4.21 -3.42 8.11
N GLY A 518 4.34 -2.91 6.88
CA GLY A 518 5.18 -3.51 5.85
C GLY A 518 6.64 -3.70 6.27
N GLY A 519 7.10 -2.91 7.26
CA GLY A 519 8.41 -3.01 7.91
C GLY A 519 8.57 -4.18 8.90
N THR A 520 7.51 -4.94 9.14
CA THR A 520 7.52 -6.08 10.08
C THR A 520 8.32 -7.26 9.52
N SER A 521 9.08 -7.90 10.41
CA SER A 521 9.77 -9.18 10.17
C SER A 521 9.43 -10.18 11.29
N GLY A 522 9.67 -11.47 11.04
CA GLY A 522 9.30 -12.56 11.96
C GLY A 522 7.88 -13.08 11.70
N LEU A 523 7.45 -14.06 12.50
CA LEU A 523 6.15 -14.73 12.36
C LEU A 523 5.02 -13.83 12.91
N SER A 524 4.58 -12.87 12.08
CA SER A 524 3.55 -11.90 12.43
C SER A 524 2.34 -12.04 11.50
N ILE A 525 1.20 -12.40 12.09
CA ILE A 525 -0.06 -12.73 11.40
C ILE A 525 -1.09 -11.66 11.73
N GLY A 526 -1.47 -10.87 10.75
CA GLY A 526 -2.47 -9.80 10.88
C GLY A 526 -3.79 -10.12 10.18
N HIS A 527 -4.71 -9.17 10.29
CA HIS A 527 -6.02 -9.21 9.60
C HIS A 527 -6.87 -10.43 9.98
N VAL A 528 -6.72 -10.95 11.19
CA VAL A 528 -7.54 -12.10 11.65
C VAL A 528 -9.01 -11.71 11.54
N SER A 529 -9.74 -12.46 10.70
CA SER A 529 -11.14 -12.18 10.39
C SER A 529 -12.01 -13.40 10.64
N PRO A 530 -13.18 -13.21 11.31
CA PRO A 530 -13.72 -11.97 11.88
C PRO A 530 -12.89 -11.43 13.05
N GLU A 531 -12.87 -10.07 13.21
CA GLU A 531 -12.19 -9.43 14.32
C GLU A 531 -12.86 -9.69 15.67
N ALA A 532 -12.16 -9.44 16.78
CA ALA A 532 -12.69 -9.63 18.13
C ALA A 532 -13.99 -8.85 18.40
N ALA A 533 -14.09 -7.62 17.86
CA ALA A 533 -15.28 -6.77 18.01
C ALA A 533 -16.51 -7.25 17.20
N GLU A 534 -16.31 -8.15 16.24
CA GLU A 534 -17.37 -8.80 15.45
C GLU A 534 -17.72 -10.22 15.96
N GLY A 535 -17.21 -10.62 17.12
CA GLY A 535 -17.46 -11.94 17.68
C GLY A 535 -16.53 -13.04 17.14
N GLY A 536 -15.43 -12.65 16.50
CA GLY A 536 -14.38 -13.58 16.08
C GLY A 536 -13.78 -14.37 17.22
N LEU A 537 -13.32 -15.59 16.95
CA LEU A 537 -12.80 -16.51 17.97
C LEU A 537 -11.56 -15.94 18.70
N ILE A 538 -10.83 -15.02 18.07
CA ILE A 538 -9.69 -14.31 18.69
C ILE A 538 -10.11 -13.59 20.00
N ALA A 539 -11.38 -13.16 20.12
CA ALA A 539 -11.93 -12.55 21.34
C ALA A 539 -12.02 -13.53 22.52
N LEU A 540 -12.07 -14.82 22.25
CA LEU A 540 -12.27 -15.89 23.23
C LEU A 540 -10.95 -16.58 23.64
N VAL A 541 -9.81 -16.20 23.04
CA VAL A 541 -8.49 -16.73 23.41
C VAL A 541 -8.13 -16.27 24.81
N GLU A 542 -7.64 -17.18 25.64
CA GLU A 542 -7.13 -16.90 26.99
C GLU A 542 -5.62 -17.16 27.06
N THR A 543 -4.94 -16.46 27.96
CA THR A 543 -3.51 -16.69 28.17
C THR A 543 -3.24 -18.12 28.62
N GLY A 544 -2.32 -18.80 27.92
CA GLY A 544 -1.99 -20.21 28.11
C GLY A 544 -2.62 -21.17 27.12
N ASP A 545 -3.59 -20.72 26.33
CA ASP A 545 -4.24 -21.55 25.28
C ASP A 545 -3.25 -22.00 24.21
N PRO A 546 -3.33 -23.25 23.74
CA PRO A 546 -2.49 -23.73 22.66
C PRO A 546 -2.93 -23.19 21.30
N ILE A 547 -2.02 -22.57 20.56
CA ILE A 547 -2.24 -22.10 19.19
C ILE A 547 -1.30 -22.85 18.25
N LEU A 548 -1.83 -23.31 17.12
CA LEU A 548 -1.10 -23.96 16.04
C LEU A 548 -1.13 -23.08 14.80
N ILE A 549 0.04 -22.79 14.25
CA ILE A 549 0.27 -22.07 12.99
C ILE A 549 0.99 -23.01 12.05
N ASP A 550 0.51 -23.17 10.83
CA ASP A 550 1.07 -24.05 9.81
C ASP A 550 1.02 -23.33 8.45
N ILE A 551 2.06 -22.55 8.16
CA ILE A 551 2.15 -21.77 6.91
C ILE A 551 2.17 -22.70 5.68
N PRO A 552 2.97 -23.79 5.63
CA PRO A 552 2.96 -24.70 4.49
C PRO A 552 1.57 -25.24 4.13
N ASN A 553 0.75 -25.57 5.15
CA ASN A 553 -0.62 -26.08 4.95
C ASN A 553 -1.69 -24.98 5.04
N ARG A 554 -1.27 -23.69 5.13
CA ARG A 554 -2.19 -22.54 5.20
C ARG A 554 -3.17 -22.60 6.38
N GLY A 555 -2.70 -23.09 7.54
CA GLY A 555 -3.52 -23.33 8.71
C GLY A 555 -3.22 -22.40 9.89
N ILE A 556 -4.28 -21.98 10.61
CA ILE A 556 -4.17 -21.33 11.91
C ILE A 556 -5.30 -21.81 12.83
N ARG A 557 -4.96 -22.29 14.02
CA ARG A 557 -5.97 -22.93 14.88
C ARG A 557 -5.74 -22.67 16.36
N LEU A 558 -6.81 -22.35 17.07
CA LEU A 558 -6.90 -22.48 18.52
C LEU A 558 -7.22 -23.95 18.84
N ASP A 559 -6.30 -24.64 19.49
CA ASP A 559 -6.34 -26.10 19.69
C ASP A 559 -7.05 -26.44 21.00
N LEU A 560 -8.36 -26.13 21.03
CA LEU A 560 -9.29 -26.40 22.13
C LEU A 560 -10.50 -27.15 21.64
N ASP A 561 -11.16 -27.88 22.56
CA ASP A 561 -12.40 -28.56 22.28
C ASP A 561 -13.55 -27.57 22.02
N ASP A 562 -14.44 -27.90 21.08
CA ASP A 562 -15.59 -27.05 20.70
C ASP A 562 -16.50 -26.75 21.90
N ALA A 563 -16.62 -27.69 22.90
CA ALA A 563 -17.40 -27.48 24.11
C ALA A 563 -16.82 -26.32 24.96
N VAL A 564 -15.51 -26.22 25.08
CA VAL A 564 -14.81 -25.11 25.79
C VAL A 564 -15.06 -23.78 25.06
N LEU A 565 -14.97 -23.80 23.74
CA LEU A 565 -15.20 -22.60 22.92
C LEU A 565 -16.66 -22.13 23.01
N ALA A 566 -17.61 -23.06 23.03
CA ALA A 566 -19.03 -22.74 23.20
C ALA A 566 -19.32 -22.14 24.59
N GLU A 567 -18.73 -22.68 25.65
CA GLU A 567 -18.83 -22.13 27.01
C GLU A 567 -18.30 -20.71 27.09
N ARG A 568 -17.09 -20.43 26.55
CA ARG A 568 -16.48 -19.10 26.52
C ARG A 568 -17.33 -18.10 25.72
N ARG A 569 -17.91 -18.54 24.60
CA ARG A 569 -18.82 -17.73 23.78
C ARG A 569 -20.08 -17.35 24.57
N ALA A 570 -20.71 -18.31 25.21
CA ALA A 570 -21.87 -18.04 26.06
C ALA A 570 -21.54 -17.07 27.21
N ALA A 571 -20.40 -17.23 27.86
CA ALA A 571 -19.92 -16.32 28.91
C ALA A 571 -19.66 -14.90 28.36
N MET A 572 -19.10 -14.79 27.15
CA MET A 572 -18.88 -13.49 26.49
C MET A 572 -20.21 -12.81 26.15
N GLU A 573 -21.16 -13.53 25.59
CA GLU A 573 -22.49 -13.03 25.22
C GLU A 573 -23.32 -12.62 26.45
N ALA A 574 -23.17 -13.32 27.56
CA ALA A 574 -23.81 -12.98 28.84
C ALA A 574 -23.38 -11.61 29.40
N ARG A 575 -22.27 -11.02 28.89
CA ARG A 575 -21.84 -9.66 29.24
C ARG A 575 -22.75 -8.56 28.65
N GLY A 576 -23.70 -8.92 27.77
CA GLY A 576 -24.67 -8.01 27.16
C GLY A 576 -23.98 -6.86 26.39
N ALA A 577 -24.30 -5.62 26.66
CA ALA A 577 -23.73 -4.44 25.98
C ALA A 577 -22.21 -4.29 26.13
N LYS A 578 -21.58 -5.06 27.03
CA LYS A 578 -20.11 -5.12 27.19
C LYS A 578 -19.50 -6.31 26.46
N ALA A 579 -20.30 -7.18 25.84
CA ALA A 579 -19.77 -8.26 25.01
C ALA A 579 -18.97 -7.69 23.84
N TRP A 580 -17.97 -8.47 23.42
CA TRP A 580 -17.12 -8.16 22.26
C TRP A 580 -16.41 -6.80 22.35
N LYS A 581 -16.11 -6.33 23.57
CA LYS A 581 -15.39 -5.10 23.86
C LYS A 581 -14.19 -5.37 24.78
N PRO A 582 -13.08 -4.62 24.61
CA PRO A 582 -11.88 -4.81 25.40
C PRO A 582 -12.13 -4.54 26.90
N PHE A 583 -11.41 -5.25 27.74
CA PHE A 583 -11.41 -5.04 29.18
C PHE A 583 -10.47 -3.90 29.57
N GLY A 584 -11.00 -2.89 30.26
CA GLY A 584 -10.17 -1.88 30.92
C GLY A 584 -9.36 -0.96 30.01
N ARG A 585 -9.45 -1.13 28.67
CA ARG A 585 -8.75 -0.25 27.73
C ARG A 585 -9.31 1.17 27.82
N LYS A 586 -8.43 2.13 28.04
CA LYS A 586 -8.74 3.56 27.99
C LYS A 586 -8.27 4.11 26.65
N ARG A 587 -9.18 4.42 25.75
CA ARG A 587 -8.90 5.02 24.44
C ARG A 587 -9.93 6.10 24.15
N ASN A 588 -9.45 7.28 23.70
CA ASN A 588 -10.35 8.35 23.28
C ASN A 588 -10.74 8.13 21.81
N VAL A 589 -12.00 7.78 21.57
CA VAL A 589 -12.53 7.55 20.21
C VAL A 589 -13.30 8.79 19.77
N SER A 590 -12.72 9.52 18.81
CA SER A 590 -13.31 10.75 18.26
C SER A 590 -14.58 10.47 17.46
N PRO A 591 -15.42 11.49 17.16
CA PRO A 591 -16.58 11.34 16.28
C PRO A 591 -16.22 10.77 14.91
N ALA A 592 -15.09 11.16 14.31
CA ALA A 592 -14.64 10.66 13.01
C ALA A 592 -14.35 9.14 13.06
N LEU A 593 -13.65 8.68 14.10
CA LEU A 593 -13.36 7.25 14.28
C LEU A 593 -14.63 6.44 14.59
N ARG A 594 -15.59 7.00 15.32
CA ARG A 594 -16.89 6.36 15.56
C ARG A 594 -17.71 6.22 14.28
N ALA A 595 -17.71 7.24 13.43
CA ALA A 595 -18.39 7.19 12.13
C ALA A 595 -17.77 6.12 11.23
N TYR A 596 -16.44 6.01 11.18
CA TYR A 596 -15.76 4.94 10.46
C TYR A 596 -16.16 3.56 10.99
N ALA A 597 -16.02 3.32 12.30
CA ALA A 597 -16.31 2.04 12.93
C ALA A 597 -17.77 1.57 12.74
N ALA A 598 -18.71 2.51 12.64
CA ALA A 598 -20.13 2.20 12.48
C ALA A 598 -20.48 1.59 11.12
N LEU A 599 -19.69 1.90 10.09
CA LEU A 599 -19.97 1.52 8.70
C LEU A 599 -18.91 0.60 8.09
N THR A 600 -17.77 0.38 8.77
CA THR A 600 -16.68 -0.41 8.21
C THR A 600 -17.00 -1.90 8.19
N THR A 601 -16.50 -2.60 7.17
CA THR A 601 -16.43 -4.06 7.12
C THR A 601 -15.16 -4.55 7.84
N ASN A 602 -14.99 -5.87 7.97
CA ASN A 602 -13.75 -6.44 8.50
C ASN A 602 -12.62 -6.47 7.45
N ALA A 603 -11.45 -6.91 7.87
CA ALA A 603 -10.25 -6.91 7.04
C ALA A 603 -10.35 -7.85 5.82
N ALA A 604 -11.03 -8.98 5.92
CA ALA A 604 -11.22 -9.90 4.79
C ALA A 604 -12.06 -9.30 3.65
N ARG A 605 -12.75 -8.19 3.92
CA ARG A 605 -13.50 -7.39 2.94
C ARG A 605 -12.86 -6.03 2.68
N GLY A 606 -11.57 -5.86 2.99
CA GLY A 606 -10.83 -4.63 2.75
C GLY A 606 -11.05 -3.52 3.77
N ALA A 607 -11.78 -3.77 4.87
CA ALA A 607 -12.13 -2.76 5.88
C ALA A 607 -12.70 -1.48 5.24
N VAL A 608 -13.56 -1.64 4.23
CA VAL A 608 -14.23 -0.55 3.53
C VAL A 608 -15.44 -0.07 4.31
N ARG A 609 -15.80 1.17 4.11
CA ARG A 609 -17.07 1.69 4.57
C ARG A 609 -18.19 1.21 3.65
N ASP A 610 -19.04 0.35 4.15
CA ASP A 610 -20.19 -0.19 3.44
C ASP A 610 -21.49 0.45 3.95
N VAL A 611 -22.05 1.35 3.15
CA VAL A 611 -23.27 2.09 3.49
C VAL A 611 -24.52 1.20 3.43
N SER A 612 -24.48 0.08 2.73
CA SER A 612 -25.61 -0.87 2.68
C SER A 612 -25.99 -1.40 4.08
N GLN A 613 -25.06 -1.34 5.04
CA GLN A 613 -25.32 -1.71 6.45
C GLN A 613 -26.38 -0.82 7.13
N VAL A 614 -26.73 0.34 6.56
CA VAL A 614 -27.76 1.27 7.11
C VAL A 614 -28.95 1.46 6.19
N GLU A 615 -28.98 0.78 5.04
CA GLU A 615 -30.08 0.83 4.06
C GLU A 615 -31.12 -0.30 4.28
N GLY A 616 -30.99 -1.06 5.37
CA GLY A 616 -31.82 -2.21 5.71
C GLY A 616 -33.18 -1.88 6.31
#